data_cc5955c496d51cb9c53352ae652ec720
#
_entry.id   cc5955c496d51cb9c53352ae652ec720
#
_cell.length_a   1.000
_cell.length_b   1.000
_cell.length_c   1.000
_cell.angle_alpha   90.00
_cell.angle_beta   90.00
_cell.angle_gamma   90.00
#
_symmetry.space_group_name_H-M   'P 1'
#
loop_
_entity.id
_entity.type
_entity.pdbx_description
1 polymer ?
#
loop_
_entity_poly.entity_id
_entity_poly.type
_entity_poly.pdbx_seq_one_letter_code
_entity_poly.pdbx_strand_id
1 'polypeptide(L)'
;MINNLDLRVGDFVYDAGVDKTLIQRVNSIIGRHSVVFDDRTEAVCKNVVPIPLGYKEVLKKFGFIEHKRLEGIFVYETAWLKIEIHIYNNSVLSCFVFKMKNGEIKQCEQASVGFMHELQHKVYDIFEKEIEFEL
;
A
#
# COMPACT_ATOMS: atom_id res chain seq x y z
N MET A 1 15.48 2.27 -0.83
CA MET A 1 15.51 1.30 -1.94
C MET A 1 14.84 0.01 -1.51
N ILE A 2 13.96 -0.53 -2.33
CA ILE A 2 13.32 -1.83 -2.06
C ILE A 2 14.18 -2.92 -2.70
N ASN A 3 14.47 -3.97 -1.93
CA ASN A 3 15.05 -5.17 -2.50
C ASN A 3 14.00 -5.82 -3.40
N ASN A 4 14.35 -6.17 -4.64
CA ASN A 4 13.42 -6.78 -5.59
C ASN A 4 12.87 -8.13 -5.12
N LEU A 5 13.53 -8.79 -4.16
CA LEU A 5 13.01 -10.01 -3.53
C LEU A 5 11.77 -9.72 -2.67
N ASP A 6 11.59 -8.47 -2.23
CA ASP A 6 10.44 -8.03 -1.45
C ASP A 6 9.32 -7.45 -2.31
N LEU A 7 9.56 -7.35 -3.62
CA LEU A 7 8.55 -6.86 -4.56
C LEU A 7 7.72 -7.99 -5.12
N ARG A 8 6.43 -7.70 -5.34
CA ARG A 8 5.49 -8.60 -6.01
C ARG A 8 4.80 -7.85 -7.14
N VAL A 9 4.37 -8.59 -8.15
CA VAL A 9 3.53 -8.04 -9.22
C VAL A 9 2.26 -7.47 -8.56
N GLY A 10 1.90 -6.25 -8.95
CA GLY A 10 0.76 -5.53 -8.37
C GLY A 10 1.14 -4.52 -7.30
N ASP A 11 2.39 -4.54 -6.80
CA ASP A 11 2.83 -3.58 -5.77
C ASP A 11 2.86 -2.16 -6.30
N PHE A 12 2.40 -1.22 -5.48
CA PHE A 12 2.57 0.21 -5.72
C PHE A 12 3.86 0.69 -5.07
N VAL A 13 4.65 1.42 -5.85
CA VAL A 13 5.95 1.95 -5.45
C VAL A 13 6.15 3.35 -6.06
N TYR A 14 7.18 4.06 -5.60
CA TYR A 14 7.64 5.26 -6.29
C TYR A 14 8.72 4.90 -7.31
N ASP A 15 8.62 5.47 -8.50
CA ASP A 15 9.70 5.46 -9.49
C ASP A 15 10.52 6.74 -9.30
N ALA A 16 11.45 6.71 -8.34
CA ALA A 16 12.26 7.87 -7.95
C ALA A 16 13.28 8.27 -9.01
N GLY A 17 13.53 7.43 -10.02
CA GLY A 17 14.39 7.76 -11.14
C GLY A 17 13.79 8.80 -12.08
N VAL A 18 12.45 8.93 -12.09
CA VAL A 18 11.71 9.92 -12.88
C VAL A 18 11.29 11.07 -11.99
N ASP A 19 10.59 10.78 -10.90
CA ASP A 19 10.09 11.75 -9.93
C ASP A 19 10.00 11.04 -8.58
N LYS A 20 10.46 11.69 -7.50
CA LYS A 20 10.49 11.09 -6.16
C LYS A 20 9.13 10.67 -5.63
N THR A 21 8.05 11.19 -6.20
CA THR A 21 6.68 10.90 -5.76
C THR A 21 5.82 10.32 -6.89
N LEU A 22 6.43 9.86 -7.97
CA LEU A 22 5.70 9.21 -9.06
C LEU A 22 5.29 7.80 -8.64
N ILE A 23 3.98 7.60 -8.46
CA ILE A 23 3.43 6.30 -8.10
C ILE A 23 3.33 5.44 -9.35
N GLN A 24 3.89 4.22 -9.27
CA GLN A 24 3.80 3.24 -10.33
C GLN A 24 3.38 1.89 -9.73
N ARG A 25 2.74 1.08 -10.55
CA ARG A 25 2.37 -0.29 -10.17
C ARG A 25 3.25 -1.28 -10.91
N VAL A 26 3.81 -2.24 -10.18
CA VAL A 26 4.68 -3.27 -10.75
C VAL A 26 3.87 -4.24 -11.61
N ASN A 27 4.20 -4.33 -12.90
CA ASN A 27 3.59 -5.26 -13.84
C ASN A 27 4.38 -6.56 -13.94
N SER A 28 5.72 -6.44 -14.03
CA SER A 28 6.58 -7.61 -14.07
C SER A 28 7.95 -7.30 -13.46
N ILE A 29 8.62 -8.34 -13.02
CA ILE A 29 9.93 -8.26 -12.38
C ILE A 29 10.92 -8.99 -13.26
N ILE A 30 12.01 -8.30 -13.67
CA ILE A 30 13.05 -8.83 -14.53
C ILE A 30 14.30 -9.11 -13.70
N GLY A 31 14.50 -10.37 -13.33
CA GLY A 31 15.64 -10.78 -12.51
C GLY A 31 15.70 -10.03 -11.19
N ARG A 32 16.90 -9.61 -10.79
CA ARG A 32 17.12 -8.90 -9.51
C ARG A 32 17.35 -7.40 -9.68
N HIS A 33 17.31 -6.89 -10.91
CA HIS A 33 17.82 -5.54 -11.20
C HIS A 33 16.78 -4.58 -11.76
N SER A 34 15.70 -5.09 -12.34
CA SER A 34 14.74 -4.24 -13.07
C SER A 34 13.29 -4.65 -12.84
N VAL A 35 12.40 -3.68 -12.96
CA VAL A 35 10.95 -3.91 -12.97
C VAL A 35 10.34 -3.18 -14.16
N VAL A 36 9.21 -3.70 -14.65
CA VAL A 36 8.36 -3.04 -15.65
C VAL A 36 7.07 -2.65 -14.97
N PHE A 37 6.64 -1.41 -15.17
CA PHE A 37 5.39 -0.89 -14.61
C PHE A 37 4.22 -1.10 -15.57
N ASP A 38 2.99 -0.86 -15.09
CA ASP A 38 1.78 -1.02 -15.90
C ASP A 38 1.78 -0.12 -17.14
N ASP A 39 2.41 1.05 -17.09
CA ASP A 39 2.54 1.96 -18.22
C ASP A 39 3.63 1.55 -19.22
N ARG A 40 4.25 0.39 -19.03
CA ARG A 40 5.32 -0.19 -19.86
C ARG A 40 6.67 0.50 -19.71
N THR A 41 6.82 1.45 -18.82
CA THR A 41 8.14 2.00 -18.49
C THR A 41 8.91 1.01 -17.62
N GLU A 42 10.23 1.09 -17.67
CA GLU A 42 11.16 0.23 -16.96
C GLU A 42 11.97 1.04 -15.95
N ALA A 43 12.27 0.45 -14.81
CA ALA A 43 13.15 1.06 -13.82
C ALA A 43 14.12 0.03 -13.27
N VAL A 44 15.34 0.47 -12.95
CA VAL A 44 16.27 -0.35 -12.17
C VAL A 44 15.85 -0.34 -10.72
N CYS A 45 16.02 -1.45 -10.02
CA CYS A 45 15.52 -1.61 -8.65
C CYS A 45 16.06 -0.57 -7.67
N LYS A 46 17.28 -0.05 -7.89
CA LYS A 46 17.85 1.01 -7.05
C LYS A 46 17.03 2.32 -7.06
N ASN A 47 16.20 2.53 -8.10
CA ASN A 47 15.35 3.71 -8.24
C ASN A 47 13.92 3.44 -7.79
N VAL A 48 13.61 2.21 -7.37
CA VAL A 48 12.30 1.84 -6.86
C VAL A 48 12.29 2.05 -5.35
N VAL A 49 11.39 2.91 -4.87
CA VAL A 49 11.37 3.36 -3.49
C VAL A 49 10.02 3.03 -2.86
N PRO A 50 9.99 2.54 -1.61
CA PRO A 50 8.72 2.23 -0.94
C PRO A 50 7.90 3.50 -0.69
N ILE A 51 6.57 3.37 -0.79
CA ILE A 51 5.64 4.45 -0.50
C ILE A 51 5.29 4.42 0.99
N PRO A 52 5.67 5.44 1.78
CA PRO A 52 5.42 5.44 3.21
C PRO A 52 3.94 5.68 3.53
N LEU A 53 3.40 4.92 4.49
CA LEU A 53 2.00 5.03 4.92
C LEU A 53 1.77 6.08 6.02
N GLY A 54 2.83 6.64 6.57
CA GLY A 54 2.73 7.60 7.67
C GLY A 54 2.30 9.02 7.26
N TYR A 55 2.09 9.27 5.99
CA TYR A 55 1.77 10.61 5.45
C TYR A 55 0.32 10.65 4.98
N LYS A 56 -0.46 11.60 5.53
CA LYS A 56 -1.88 11.74 5.19
C LYS A 56 -2.12 11.98 3.70
N GLU A 57 -1.24 12.72 3.04
CA GLU A 57 -1.34 13.01 1.60
C GLU A 57 -1.26 11.72 0.78
N VAL A 58 -0.41 10.79 1.18
CA VAL A 58 -0.27 9.48 0.55
C VAL A 58 -1.55 8.66 0.76
N LEU A 59 -2.02 8.57 2.00
CA LEU A 59 -3.23 7.80 2.31
C LEU A 59 -4.44 8.32 1.54
N LYS A 60 -4.58 9.64 1.43
CA LYS A 60 -5.67 10.25 0.65
C LYS A 60 -5.60 9.90 -0.83
N LYS A 61 -4.40 9.85 -1.42
CA LYS A 61 -4.22 9.45 -2.82
C LYS A 61 -4.70 8.03 -3.08
N PHE A 62 -4.53 7.13 -2.10
CA PHE A 62 -4.98 5.75 -2.21
C PHE A 62 -6.45 5.54 -1.79
N GLY A 63 -7.17 6.61 -1.52
CA GLY A 63 -8.61 6.54 -1.24
C GLY A 63 -8.95 6.38 0.23
N PHE A 64 -8.00 6.55 1.13
CA PHE A 64 -8.27 6.56 2.57
C PHE A 64 -8.95 7.87 2.95
N ILE A 65 -9.91 7.77 3.86
CA ILE A 65 -10.68 8.91 4.38
C ILE A 65 -10.34 9.08 5.85
N GLU A 66 -9.99 10.31 6.24
CA GLU A 66 -9.72 10.63 7.64
C GLU A 66 -11.00 10.59 8.46
N HIS A 67 -10.93 9.99 9.66
CA HIS A 67 -12.04 9.92 10.59
C HIS A 67 -12.47 11.34 11.00
N LYS A 68 -13.77 11.62 11.01
CA LYS A 68 -14.30 12.97 11.24
C LYS A 68 -14.03 13.52 12.65
N ARG A 69 -13.91 12.64 13.63
CA ARG A 69 -13.79 13.02 15.06
C ARG A 69 -12.41 12.73 15.64
N LEU A 70 -11.65 11.83 15.03
CA LEU A 70 -10.37 11.35 15.56
C LEU A 70 -9.28 11.67 14.55
N GLU A 71 -8.48 12.68 14.87
CA GLU A 71 -7.35 13.07 14.03
C GLU A 71 -6.33 11.93 13.93
N GLY A 72 -5.77 11.76 12.73
CA GLY A 72 -4.72 10.76 12.49
C GLY A 72 -5.22 9.35 12.21
N ILE A 73 -6.53 9.14 12.18
CA ILE A 73 -7.12 7.83 11.86
C ILE A 73 -7.68 7.88 10.44
N PHE A 74 -7.17 7.01 9.58
CA PHE A 74 -7.55 6.92 8.17
C PHE A 74 -8.14 5.56 7.87
N VAL A 75 -9.23 5.53 7.11
CA VAL A 75 -9.98 4.33 6.80
C VAL A 75 -10.14 4.17 5.30
N TYR A 76 -9.86 2.97 4.80
CA TYR A 76 -10.16 2.53 3.44
C TYR A 76 -11.14 1.36 3.54
N GLU A 77 -12.25 1.43 2.83
CA GLU A 77 -13.28 0.39 2.95
C GLU A 77 -13.84 0.01 1.59
N THR A 78 -13.97 -1.29 1.37
CA THR A 78 -14.66 -1.89 0.23
C THR A 78 -15.67 -2.91 0.77
N ALA A 79 -16.38 -3.59 -0.14
CA ALA A 79 -17.36 -4.60 0.26
C ALA A 79 -16.74 -5.77 1.06
N TRP A 80 -15.47 -6.08 0.83
CA TRP A 80 -14.81 -7.24 1.47
C TRP A 80 -13.67 -6.88 2.42
N LEU A 81 -13.23 -5.62 2.41
CA LEU A 81 -12.02 -5.19 3.11
C LEU A 81 -12.23 -3.84 3.79
N LYS A 82 -11.76 -3.72 5.03
CA LYS A 82 -11.59 -2.43 5.70
C LYS A 82 -10.18 -2.36 6.26
N ILE A 83 -9.50 -1.25 6.02
CA ILE A 83 -8.17 -0.99 6.57
C ILE A 83 -8.25 0.28 7.39
N GLU A 84 -7.75 0.23 8.62
CA GLU A 84 -7.69 1.38 9.51
C GLU A 84 -6.24 1.62 9.90
N ILE A 85 -5.73 2.81 9.56
CA ILE A 85 -4.35 3.20 9.83
C ILE A 85 -4.34 4.40 10.75
N HIS A 86 -3.65 4.29 11.86
CA HIS A 86 -3.43 5.37 12.83
C HIS A 86 -2.02 5.90 12.62
N ILE A 87 -1.91 7.19 12.32
CA ILE A 87 -0.61 7.84 12.08
C ILE A 87 -0.34 8.95 13.09
N TYR A 88 0.95 9.14 13.37
CA TYR A 88 1.44 10.23 14.21
C TYR A 88 2.90 10.53 13.86
N ASN A 89 3.25 11.80 13.72
CA ASN A 89 4.62 12.21 13.38
C ASN A 89 5.16 11.52 12.12
N ASN A 90 4.34 11.45 11.05
CA ASN A 90 4.72 10.83 9.79
C ASN A 90 5.13 9.35 9.94
N SER A 91 4.55 8.67 10.91
CA SER A 91 4.78 7.25 11.17
C SER A 91 3.47 6.54 11.41
N VAL A 92 3.43 5.25 11.07
CA VAL A 92 2.28 4.38 11.37
C VAL A 92 2.38 3.93 12.84
N LEU A 93 1.40 4.30 13.64
CA LEU A 93 1.30 3.81 15.03
C LEU A 93 0.68 2.42 15.06
N SER A 94 -0.37 2.20 14.28
CA SER A 94 -1.04 0.91 14.19
C SER A 94 -1.77 0.80 12.88
N CYS A 95 -1.93 -0.44 12.42
CA CYS A 95 -2.70 -0.76 11.24
C CYS A 95 -3.54 -2.00 11.53
N PHE A 96 -4.85 -1.90 11.27
CA PHE A 96 -5.78 -3.01 11.42
C PHE A 96 -6.41 -3.33 10.08
N VAL A 97 -6.47 -4.61 9.76
CA VAL A 97 -7.07 -5.12 8.54
C VAL A 97 -8.28 -5.96 8.92
N PHE A 98 -9.44 -5.61 8.38
CA PHE A 98 -10.70 -6.26 8.69
C PHE A 98 -11.25 -6.96 7.46
N LYS A 99 -11.68 -8.20 7.64
CA LYS A 99 -12.47 -8.89 6.63
C LYS A 99 -13.94 -8.49 6.82
N MET A 100 -14.55 -8.00 5.74
CA MET A 100 -15.93 -7.52 5.75
C MET A 100 -16.84 -8.48 4.99
N LYS A 101 -18.06 -8.64 5.46
CA LYS A 101 -19.11 -9.37 4.77
C LYS A 101 -20.46 -8.78 5.17
N ASN A 102 -21.23 -8.33 4.18
CA ASN A 102 -22.57 -7.75 4.41
C ASN A 102 -22.55 -6.57 5.41
N GLY A 103 -21.50 -5.73 5.34
CA GLY A 103 -21.34 -4.58 6.22
C GLY A 103 -20.84 -4.91 7.63
N GLU A 104 -20.56 -6.17 7.91
CA GLU A 104 -20.11 -6.62 9.24
C GLU A 104 -18.65 -7.08 9.21
N ILE A 105 -17.95 -6.84 10.32
CA ILE A 105 -16.59 -7.32 10.52
C ILE A 105 -16.62 -8.81 10.85
N LYS A 106 -15.95 -9.64 10.03
CA LYS A 106 -15.85 -11.08 10.24
C LYS A 106 -14.51 -11.51 10.81
N GLN A 107 -13.46 -10.72 10.59
CA GLN A 107 -12.12 -11.03 11.06
C GLN A 107 -11.35 -9.71 11.19
N CYS A 108 -10.51 -9.61 12.18
CA CYS A 108 -9.63 -8.45 12.38
C CYS A 108 -8.22 -8.95 12.66
N GLU A 109 -7.25 -8.39 11.95
CA GLU A 109 -5.83 -8.65 12.21
C GLU A 109 -5.07 -7.34 12.28
N GLN A 110 -4.14 -7.27 13.24
CA GLN A 110 -3.19 -6.17 13.33
C GLN A 110 -2.03 -6.45 12.36
N ALA A 111 -1.67 -5.45 11.57
CA ALA A 111 -0.57 -5.54 10.63
C ALA A 111 0.56 -4.59 11.05
N SER A 112 1.79 -5.10 11.08
CA SER A 112 2.97 -4.28 11.35
C SER A 112 3.56 -3.86 10.01
N VAL A 113 3.07 -2.73 9.48
CA VAL A 113 3.45 -2.23 8.16
C VAL A 113 3.80 -0.76 8.23
N GLY A 114 4.79 -0.33 7.44
CA GLY A 114 5.17 1.07 7.31
C GLY A 114 5.06 1.59 5.88
N PHE A 115 4.91 0.67 4.90
CA PHE A 115 4.92 0.99 3.48
C PHE A 115 3.76 0.32 2.75
N MET A 116 3.34 0.94 1.64
CA MET A 116 2.18 0.48 0.88
C MET A 116 2.34 -0.96 0.36
N HIS A 117 3.50 -1.33 -0.17
CA HIS A 117 3.70 -2.69 -0.67
C HIS A 117 3.61 -3.73 0.46
N GLU A 118 4.08 -3.41 1.67
CA GLU A 118 3.94 -4.29 2.83
C GLU A 118 2.48 -4.51 3.20
N LEU A 119 1.67 -3.44 3.15
CA LEU A 119 0.23 -3.54 3.38
C LEU A 119 -0.45 -4.42 2.33
N GLN A 120 -0.09 -4.24 1.05
CA GLN A 120 -0.62 -5.07 -0.03
C GLN A 120 -0.29 -6.55 0.16
N HIS A 121 0.95 -6.86 0.56
CA HIS A 121 1.38 -8.24 0.84
C HIS A 121 0.60 -8.82 2.01
N LYS A 122 0.43 -8.05 3.07
CA LYS A 122 -0.30 -8.51 4.26
C LYS A 122 -1.75 -8.86 3.94
N VAL A 123 -2.43 -7.99 3.19
CA VAL A 123 -3.83 -8.23 2.78
C VAL A 123 -3.92 -9.47 1.90
N TYR A 124 -3.03 -9.61 0.93
CA TYR A 124 -3.01 -10.80 0.06
C TYR A 124 -2.75 -12.08 0.85
N ASP A 125 -1.79 -12.05 1.78
CA ASP A 125 -1.43 -13.23 2.58
C ASP A 125 -2.59 -13.68 3.50
N ILE A 126 -3.42 -12.73 3.97
CA ILE A 126 -4.57 -13.04 4.82
C ILE A 126 -5.78 -13.50 3.99
N PHE A 127 -6.10 -12.78 2.91
CA PHE A 127 -7.38 -12.93 2.20
C PHE A 127 -7.25 -13.56 0.83
N GLU A 128 -6.04 -13.79 0.33
CA GLU A 128 -5.76 -14.30 -1.02
C GLU A 128 -6.39 -13.44 -2.13
N LYS A 129 -6.54 -12.14 -1.85
CA LYS A 129 -7.05 -11.13 -2.80
C LYS A 129 -6.17 -9.90 -2.77
N GLU A 130 -5.96 -9.32 -3.94
CA GLU A 130 -5.25 -8.05 -4.06
C GLU A 130 -6.18 -6.88 -3.77
N ILE A 131 -5.61 -5.81 -3.19
CA ILE A 131 -6.33 -4.54 -3.04
C ILE A 131 -6.31 -3.86 -4.40
N GLU A 132 -7.48 -3.46 -4.90
CA GLU A 132 -7.62 -2.72 -6.15
C GLU A 132 -7.83 -1.25 -5.84
N PHE A 133 -6.74 -0.51 -5.66
CA PHE A 133 -6.80 0.93 -5.46
C PHE A 133 -7.11 1.64 -6.77
N GLU A 134 -7.99 2.65 -6.72
CA GLU A 134 -8.25 3.56 -7.82
C GLU A 134 -7.46 4.85 -7.57
N LEU A 135 -6.47 5.11 -8.41
CA LEU A 135 -5.60 6.28 -8.27
C LEU A 135 -5.92 7.39 -9.29
#